data_f4d2dde679b5d04371392eff5491d43f
#
_entry.id   f4d2dde679b5d04371392eff5491d43f
#
_cell.length_a   1.000
_cell.length_b   1.000
_cell.length_c   1.000
_cell.angle_alpha   90.00
_cell.angle_beta   90.00
_cell.angle_gamma   90.00
#
_symmetry.space_group_name_H-M   'P 1'
#
loop_
_entity.id
_entity.type
_entity.pdbx_description
1 polymer ?
#
loop_
_entity_poly.entity_id
_entity_poly.type
_entity_poly.pdbx_seq_one_letter_code
_entity_poly.pdbx_strand_id
1 'polypeptide(L)'
;MILPTDWLVDFPTLGDLWDAWTQAHCLIPDGYRRGEAFVWSDWQFWCAANFGRIRAGLQWEGVPLGARAFAYRRLQVIAPQKTGKGPWAASMTAIQAVGPAEFDGWAAAGDVYRCSDWGCGCGFAFPYQAGEPKGRPHPSPLIQLTATSEDQVENTYRPLRAMIQMGPLRHQMAVRDGFVRILGGLGGDDADRIDAVTASADSRVGNPVTFCEQDETGLWTKRNRMTKVADAQRRGLAGMGGRAIETTNAYDSAEQSVAQTTLEANLADVATFYIPPPKHLKWERKRDRRRILEAVYKGSPWVNIDAVLAEAAEISLRDPEQAERFFGNRITYSSGSWLPAGLWEEHYAMAWESP
;
A
#
# COMPACT_ATOMS: atom_id res chain seq x y z
N MET A 1 10.77 -12.41 -0.87
CA MET A 1 10.94 -11.07 -0.27
C MET A 1 12.13 -10.41 -0.93
N ILE A 2 11.91 -9.34 -1.67
CA ILE A 2 13.00 -8.54 -2.26
C ILE A 2 13.21 -7.37 -1.30
N LEU A 3 14.35 -7.33 -0.62
CA LEU A 3 14.76 -6.16 0.15
C LEU A 3 15.38 -5.18 -0.85
N PRO A 4 14.85 -3.97 -1.01
CA PRO A 4 15.45 -3.00 -1.90
C PRO A 4 16.78 -2.54 -1.29
N THR A 5 17.88 -2.90 -1.94
CA THR A 5 19.21 -2.42 -1.54
C THR A 5 19.52 -1.07 -2.15
N ASP A 6 18.91 -0.73 -3.29
CA ASP A 6 19.23 0.42 -4.12
C ASP A 6 18.02 1.11 -4.77
N TRP A 7 16.79 0.70 -4.45
CA TRP A 7 15.54 1.22 -5.04
C TRP A 7 15.44 1.09 -6.57
N LEU A 8 16.24 0.21 -7.17
CA LEU A 8 16.27 0.03 -8.61
C LEU A 8 14.94 -0.52 -9.14
N VAL A 9 14.47 0.09 -10.23
CA VAL A 9 13.32 -0.36 -11.02
C VAL A 9 13.81 -0.56 -12.46
N ASP A 10 14.01 -1.81 -12.86
CA ASP A 10 14.59 -2.21 -14.16
C ASP A 10 13.63 -3.11 -14.97
N PHE A 11 12.34 -2.95 -14.74
CA PHE A 11 11.28 -3.72 -15.36
C PHE A 11 10.15 -2.83 -15.88
N PRO A 12 9.37 -3.27 -16.89
CA PRO A 12 8.22 -2.52 -17.36
C PRO A 12 7.18 -2.31 -16.26
N THR A 13 6.79 -1.06 -16.04
CA THR A 13 5.84 -0.68 -14.99
C THR A 13 5.04 0.55 -15.38
N LEU A 14 3.82 0.67 -14.83
CA LEU A 14 3.05 1.92 -14.85
C LEU A 14 3.53 2.93 -13.78
N GLY A 15 4.54 2.56 -12.99
CA GLY A 15 5.02 3.36 -11.85
C GLY A 15 5.42 4.78 -12.21
N ASP A 16 6.14 4.97 -13.33
CA ASP A 16 6.59 6.30 -13.78
C ASP A 16 5.41 7.20 -14.16
N LEU A 17 4.43 6.66 -14.88
CA LEU A 17 3.20 7.37 -15.20
C LEU A 17 2.40 7.70 -13.93
N TRP A 18 2.32 6.76 -12.97
CA TRP A 18 1.61 6.95 -11.71
C TRP A 18 2.27 8.02 -10.83
N ASP A 19 3.60 8.05 -10.77
CA ASP A 19 4.33 9.09 -10.03
C ASP A 19 4.10 10.46 -10.62
N ALA A 20 4.29 10.62 -11.94
CA ALA A 20 4.02 11.87 -12.64
C ALA A 20 2.55 12.32 -12.50
N TRP A 21 1.60 11.38 -12.61
CA TRP A 21 0.17 11.66 -12.42
C TRP A 21 -0.13 12.10 -10.99
N THR A 22 0.47 11.44 -10.00
CA THR A 22 0.31 11.78 -8.57
C THR A 22 0.80 13.19 -8.28
N GLN A 23 1.97 13.57 -8.78
CA GLN A 23 2.51 14.92 -8.60
C GLN A 23 1.61 16.01 -9.21
N ALA A 24 0.90 15.68 -10.30
CA ALA A 24 -0.01 16.62 -10.97
C ALA A 24 -1.39 16.71 -10.29
N HIS A 25 -1.83 15.66 -9.58
CA HIS A 25 -3.22 15.55 -9.10
C HIS A 25 -3.36 15.52 -7.58
N CYS A 26 -2.36 15.03 -6.86
CA CYS A 26 -2.40 14.88 -5.42
C CYS A 26 -1.54 15.94 -4.73
N LEU A 27 -2.07 16.52 -3.67
CA LEU A 27 -1.36 17.49 -2.86
C LEU A 27 -1.09 16.92 -1.47
N ILE A 28 -0.01 17.35 -0.83
CA ILE A 28 0.31 16.97 0.55
C ILE A 28 -0.88 17.33 1.44
N PRO A 29 -1.52 16.34 2.11
CA PRO A 29 -2.80 16.58 2.79
C PRO A 29 -2.67 17.34 4.10
N ASP A 30 -1.52 17.21 4.78
CA ASP A 30 -1.31 17.69 6.14
C ASP A 30 0.11 18.20 6.38
N GLY A 31 0.31 18.86 7.53
CA GLY A 31 1.61 19.34 8.01
C GLY A 31 2.05 20.65 7.38
N TYR A 32 3.32 20.99 7.58
CA TYR A 32 3.88 22.28 7.18
C TYR A 32 3.94 22.50 5.67
N ARG A 33 3.94 21.41 4.90
CA ARG A 33 3.98 21.42 3.43
C ARG A 33 2.61 21.16 2.79
N ARG A 34 1.53 21.28 3.55
CA ARG A 34 0.17 21.09 3.06
C ARG A 34 -0.10 21.94 1.81
N GLY A 35 -0.62 21.33 0.76
CA GLY A 35 -0.95 21.99 -0.48
C GLY A 35 0.17 21.98 -1.54
N GLU A 36 1.39 21.57 -1.19
CA GLU A 36 2.43 21.30 -2.19
C GLU A 36 2.15 19.98 -2.92
N ALA A 37 2.75 19.79 -4.11
CA ALA A 37 2.62 18.54 -4.86
C ALA A 37 3.07 17.34 -4.01
N PHE A 38 2.30 16.25 -4.07
CA PHE A 38 2.63 15.01 -3.37
C PHE A 38 3.61 14.20 -4.20
N VAL A 39 4.89 14.39 -3.91
CA VAL A 39 6.00 13.67 -4.55
C VAL A 39 6.33 12.44 -3.71
N TRP A 40 6.35 11.27 -4.33
CA TRP A 40 6.73 10.04 -3.66
C TRP A 40 8.21 10.01 -3.29
N SER A 41 8.51 9.44 -2.14
CA SER A 41 9.88 9.08 -1.78
C SER A 41 10.30 7.77 -2.46
N ASP A 42 11.60 7.42 -2.36
CA ASP A 42 12.15 6.22 -3.02
C ASP A 42 11.38 4.94 -2.70
N TRP A 43 11.05 4.70 -1.42
CA TRP A 43 10.30 3.51 -1.05
C TRP A 43 8.85 3.51 -1.56
N GLN A 44 8.20 4.69 -1.58
CA GLN A 44 6.84 4.86 -2.07
C GLN A 44 6.77 4.60 -3.57
N PHE A 45 7.72 5.20 -4.32
CA PHE A 45 7.86 4.95 -5.75
C PHE A 45 8.17 3.47 -6.03
N TRP A 46 9.13 2.87 -5.31
CA TRP A 46 9.47 1.47 -5.48
C TRP A 46 8.29 0.53 -5.25
N CYS A 47 7.49 0.79 -4.21
CA CYS A 47 6.25 0.05 -3.93
C CYS A 47 5.23 0.21 -5.07
N ALA A 48 4.99 1.43 -5.53
CA ALA A 48 4.07 1.72 -6.63
C ALA A 48 4.55 1.07 -7.94
N ALA A 49 5.84 1.18 -8.26
CA ALA A 49 6.45 0.58 -9.45
C ALA A 49 6.33 -0.96 -9.44
N ASN A 50 6.58 -1.60 -8.30
CA ASN A 50 6.37 -3.05 -8.17
C ASN A 50 4.88 -3.42 -8.29
N PHE A 51 3.97 -2.67 -7.69
CA PHE A 51 2.55 -2.89 -7.86
C PHE A 51 2.10 -2.66 -9.31
N GLY A 52 2.68 -1.69 -10.00
CA GLY A 52 2.45 -1.39 -11.43
C GLY A 52 3.23 -2.28 -12.40
N ARG A 53 4.05 -3.23 -11.92
CA ARG A 53 4.90 -4.07 -12.76
C ARG A 53 4.09 -4.92 -13.72
N ILE A 54 4.38 -4.80 -15.02
CA ILE A 54 3.76 -5.61 -16.06
C ILE A 54 4.46 -6.96 -16.17
N ARG A 55 3.70 -8.01 -16.43
CA ARG A 55 4.24 -9.37 -16.62
C ARG A 55 5.22 -9.40 -17.79
N ALA A 56 6.35 -10.07 -17.59
CA ALA A 56 7.33 -10.26 -18.65
C ALA A 56 6.72 -11.00 -19.85
N GLY A 57 7.02 -10.51 -21.06
CA GLY A 57 6.56 -11.13 -22.30
C GLY A 57 5.06 -11.01 -22.57
N LEU A 58 4.34 -10.15 -21.84
CA LEU A 58 2.92 -9.95 -22.03
C LEU A 58 2.62 -9.45 -23.45
N GLN A 59 1.76 -10.17 -24.16
CA GLN A 59 1.21 -9.75 -25.44
C GLN A 59 -0.07 -8.95 -25.23
N TRP A 60 -0.28 -7.92 -26.05
CA TRP A 60 -1.46 -7.07 -26.01
C TRP A 60 -2.31 -7.23 -27.29
N GLU A 61 -3.54 -7.66 -27.14
CA GLU A 61 -4.47 -7.92 -28.23
C GLU A 61 -5.65 -6.92 -28.28
N GLY A 62 -5.49 -5.77 -27.60
CA GLY A 62 -6.53 -4.75 -27.56
C GLY A 62 -7.67 -5.02 -26.57
N VAL A 63 -7.57 -6.06 -25.73
CA VAL A 63 -8.60 -6.44 -24.76
C VAL A 63 -8.11 -6.16 -23.33
N PRO A 64 -8.93 -5.55 -22.47
CA PRO A 64 -8.59 -5.31 -21.06
C PRO A 64 -8.24 -6.61 -20.34
N LEU A 65 -7.12 -6.60 -19.62
CA LEU A 65 -6.60 -7.76 -18.92
C LEU A 65 -6.85 -7.72 -17.39
N GLY A 66 -7.13 -6.53 -16.84
CA GLY A 66 -7.23 -6.34 -15.39
C GLY A 66 -5.98 -6.84 -14.67
N ALA A 67 -6.13 -7.47 -13.50
CA ALA A 67 -5.00 -8.00 -12.71
C ALA A 67 -4.08 -8.96 -13.49
N ARG A 68 -4.54 -9.58 -14.58
CA ARG A 68 -3.72 -10.51 -15.39
C ARG A 68 -2.56 -9.82 -16.11
N ALA A 69 -2.63 -8.51 -16.32
CA ALA A 69 -1.53 -7.74 -16.92
C ALA A 69 -0.35 -7.60 -15.95
N PHE A 70 -0.59 -7.62 -14.66
CA PHE A 70 0.39 -7.29 -13.64
C PHE A 70 1.08 -8.53 -13.07
N ALA A 71 2.36 -8.36 -12.70
CA ALA A 71 3.12 -9.41 -12.02
C ALA A 71 2.52 -9.74 -10.65
N TYR A 72 2.00 -8.72 -9.96
CA TYR A 72 1.48 -8.85 -8.61
C TYR A 72 0.02 -8.40 -8.53
N ARG A 73 -0.85 -9.29 -8.02
CA ARG A 73 -2.25 -8.94 -7.70
C ARG A 73 -2.39 -8.26 -6.36
N ARG A 74 -1.41 -8.40 -5.46
CA ARG A 74 -1.37 -7.73 -4.16
C ARG A 74 0.01 -7.17 -3.86
N LEU A 75 0.02 -6.11 -3.08
CA LEU A 75 1.23 -5.55 -2.48
C LEU A 75 1.01 -5.45 -0.98
N GLN A 76 1.94 -5.98 -0.20
CA GLN A 76 2.00 -5.82 1.25
C GLN A 76 3.12 -4.87 1.63
N VAL A 77 2.79 -3.85 2.43
CA VAL A 77 3.75 -2.84 2.94
C VAL A 77 3.80 -2.93 4.46
N ILE A 78 4.91 -3.46 4.99
CA ILE A 78 5.19 -3.50 6.41
C ILE A 78 6.25 -2.42 6.70
N ALA A 79 5.83 -1.33 7.33
CA ALA A 79 6.70 -0.18 7.58
C ALA A 79 6.34 0.50 8.91
N PRO A 80 7.30 1.17 9.60
CA PRO A 80 7.06 1.79 10.88
C PRO A 80 5.96 2.87 10.83
N GLN A 81 5.48 3.29 11.99
CA GLN A 81 4.58 4.44 12.08
C GLN A 81 5.26 5.73 11.56
N LYS A 82 4.45 6.67 11.06
CA LYS A 82 4.90 8.00 10.56
C LYS A 82 5.75 7.97 9.27
N THR A 83 5.92 6.83 8.63
CA THR A 83 6.59 6.72 7.32
C THR A 83 5.76 7.24 6.15
N GLY A 84 4.50 7.67 6.36
CA GLY A 84 3.65 8.22 5.30
C GLY A 84 2.85 7.16 4.52
N LYS A 85 2.59 5.99 5.10
CA LYS A 85 1.77 4.92 4.49
C LYS A 85 0.38 5.42 4.10
N GLY A 86 -0.35 6.07 5.02
CA GLY A 86 -1.72 6.54 4.78
C GLY A 86 -1.84 7.52 3.60
N PRO A 87 -1.09 8.64 3.55
CA PRO A 87 -1.09 9.53 2.39
C PRO A 87 -0.68 8.84 1.08
N TRP A 88 0.29 7.91 1.13
CA TRP A 88 0.67 7.12 -0.04
C TRP A 88 -0.47 6.21 -0.50
N ALA A 89 -1.10 5.47 0.42
CA ALA A 89 -2.25 4.62 0.11
C ALA A 89 -3.43 5.43 -0.45
N ALA A 90 -3.64 6.66 0.05
CA ALA A 90 -4.63 7.59 -0.49
C ALA A 90 -4.34 7.99 -1.94
N SER A 91 -3.07 8.28 -2.28
CA SER A 91 -2.68 8.58 -3.66
C SER A 91 -2.82 7.37 -4.57
N MET A 92 -2.46 6.16 -4.11
CA MET A 92 -2.70 4.92 -4.84
C MET A 92 -4.19 4.67 -5.07
N THR A 93 -5.03 4.94 -4.07
CA THR A 93 -6.50 4.86 -4.20
C THR A 93 -7.02 5.85 -5.24
N ALA A 94 -6.52 7.08 -5.29
CA ALA A 94 -6.90 8.07 -6.29
C ALA A 94 -6.52 7.61 -7.72
N ILE A 95 -5.34 6.99 -7.89
CA ILE A 95 -4.94 6.38 -9.18
C ILE A 95 -5.92 5.28 -9.59
N GLN A 96 -6.28 4.38 -8.66
CA GLN A 96 -7.21 3.29 -8.96
C GLN A 96 -8.64 3.77 -9.23
N ALA A 97 -9.00 4.94 -8.72
CA ALA A 97 -10.31 5.54 -8.91
C ALA A 97 -10.47 6.25 -10.27
N VAL A 98 -9.54 7.13 -10.61
CA VAL A 98 -9.65 8.02 -11.78
C VAL A 98 -8.34 8.19 -12.55
N GLY A 99 -7.25 7.64 -12.07
CA GLY A 99 -5.94 7.68 -12.71
C GLY A 99 -5.70 6.54 -13.70
N PRO A 100 -4.51 6.46 -14.31
CA PRO A 100 -4.14 5.47 -15.31
C PRO A 100 -3.84 4.09 -14.70
N ALA A 101 -4.83 3.49 -14.00
CA ALA A 101 -4.67 2.30 -13.17
C ALA A 101 -4.47 0.99 -13.97
N GLU A 102 -5.07 0.89 -15.16
CA GLU A 102 -5.11 -0.32 -15.95
C GLU A 102 -4.12 -0.29 -17.11
N PHE A 103 -3.52 -1.44 -17.41
CA PHE A 103 -2.65 -1.59 -18.58
C PHE A 103 -3.45 -1.52 -19.89
N ASP A 104 -3.00 -0.66 -20.81
CA ASP A 104 -3.64 -0.38 -22.09
C ASP A 104 -2.68 -0.56 -23.30
N GLY A 105 -1.80 -1.54 -23.21
CA GLY A 105 -0.87 -1.88 -24.27
C GLY A 105 0.50 -1.22 -24.13
N TRP A 106 1.29 -1.37 -25.18
CA TRP A 106 2.67 -0.88 -25.26
C TRP A 106 2.73 0.39 -26.10
N ALA A 107 3.50 1.36 -25.66
CA ALA A 107 3.62 2.64 -26.34
C ALA A 107 4.42 2.54 -27.64
N ALA A 108 3.94 3.22 -28.68
CA ALA A 108 4.72 3.56 -29.85
C ALA A 108 5.46 4.89 -29.67
N ALA A 109 6.41 5.18 -30.55
CA ALA A 109 7.09 6.47 -30.54
C ALA A 109 6.08 7.60 -30.79
N GLY A 110 6.04 8.60 -29.89
CA GLY A 110 5.14 9.74 -29.96
C GLY A 110 3.80 9.55 -29.24
N ASP A 111 3.53 8.38 -28.66
CA ASP A 111 2.36 8.19 -27.80
C ASP A 111 2.43 9.10 -26.58
N VAL A 112 1.28 9.65 -26.17
CA VAL A 112 1.14 10.53 -25.02
C VAL A 112 -0.13 10.19 -24.26
N TYR A 113 -0.01 9.97 -22.94
CA TYR A 113 -1.18 9.97 -22.07
C TYR A 113 -1.67 11.41 -21.86
N ARG A 114 -2.93 11.67 -22.02
CA ARG A 114 -3.57 12.97 -21.73
C ARG A 114 -4.76 12.80 -20.82
N CYS A 115 -4.76 13.49 -19.71
CA CYS A 115 -5.91 13.50 -18.81
C CYS A 115 -7.20 13.97 -19.44
N SER A 116 -7.13 14.87 -20.45
CA SER A 116 -8.29 15.35 -21.20
C SER A 116 -9.07 14.23 -21.89
N ASP A 117 -8.38 13.18 -22.33
CA ASP A 117 -9.00 12.03 -23.01
C ASP A 117 -9.90 11.22 -22.06
N TRP A 118 -9.73 11.43 -20.76
CA TRP A 118 -10.44 10.77 -19.66
C TRP A 118 -11.29 11.74 -18.82
N GLY A 119 -11.64 12.90 -19.38
CA GLY A 119 -12.53 13.87 -18.73
C GLY A 119 -11.89 14.74 -17.64
N CYS A 120 -10.57 14.68 -17.44
CA CYS A 120 -9.88 15.57 -16.52
C CYS A 120 -9.39 16.83 -17.23
N GLY A 121 -9.84 18.00 -16.77
CA GLY A 121 -9.45 19.31 -17.35
C GLY A 121 -8.15 19.90 -16.81
N CYS A 122 -7.27 19.12 -16.12
CA CYS A 122 -6.07 19.65 -15.47
C CYS A 122 -4.91 20.00 -16.41
N GLY A 123 -4.97 19.56 -17.68
CA GLY A 123 -3.91 19.80 -18.67
C GLY A 123 -2.71 18.84 -18.56
N PHE A 124 -2.71 17.87 -17.64
CA PHE A 124 -1.62 16.91 -17.52
C PHE A 124 -1.48 16.05 -18.78
N ALA A 125 -0.22 15.90 -19.23
CA ALA A 125 0.18 15.01 -20.31
C ALA A 125 1.51 14.34 -19.95
N PHE A 126 1.63 13.04 -20.27
CA PHE A 126 2.83 12.24 -20.04
C PHE A 126 3.27 11.63 -21.38
N PRO A 127 4.44 12.04 -21.93
CA PRO A 127 4.98 11.45 -23.14
C PRO A 127 5.61 10.09 -22.82
N TYR A 128 5.17 9.05 -23.51
CA TYR A 128 5.76 7.73 -23.39
C TYR A 128 7.03 7.58 -24.21
N GLN A 129 7.95 6.76 -23.75
CA GLN A 129 8.97 6.19 -24.61
C GLN A 129 8.44 4.93 -25.32
N ALA A 130 8.96 4.64 -26.50
CA ALA A 130 8.55 3.44 -27.22
C ALA A 130 8.85 2.17 -26.41
N GLY A 131 7.85 1.31 -26.27
CA GLY A 131 7.94 0.08 -25.48
C GLY A 131 7.55 0.23 -23.99
N GLU A 132 7.26 1.43 -23.51
CA GLU A 132 6.70 1.61 -22.17
C GLU A 132 5.24 1.12 -22.09
N PRO A 133 4.80 0.63 -20.93
CA PRO A 133 3.39 0.27 -20.75
C PRO A 133 2.52 1.52 -20.68
N LYS A 134 1.43 1.51 -21.43
CA LYS A 134 0.41 2.56 -21.39
C LYS A 134 -0.62 2.28 -20.30
N GLY A 135 -1.10 3.35 -19.67
CA GLY A 135 -2.14 3.30 -18.66
C GLY A 135 -3.45 3.93 -19.10
N ARG A 136 -4.56 3.45 -18.55
CA ARG A 136 -5.90 4.06 -18.68
C ARG A 136 -6.66 3.93 -17.37
N PRO A 137 -7.68 4.76 -17.13
CA PRO A 137 -8.58 4.57 -16.00
C PRO A 137 -9.37 3.27 -16.08
N HIS A 138 -9.69 2.73 -14.89
CA HIS A 138 -10.64 1.61 -14.80
C HIS A 138 -12.04 2.09 -15.24
N PRO A 139 -12.77 1.33 -16.08
CA PRO A 139 -14.06 1.79 -16.64
C PRO A 139 -15.19 1.81 -15.61
N SER A 140 -15.10 1.07 -14.52
CA SER A 140 -16.10 0.99 -13.44
C SER A 140 -15.42 0.71 -12.10
N PRO A 141 -14.81 1.72 -11.48
CA PRO A 141 -14.07 1.54 -10.24
C PRO A 141 -15.00 1.36 -9.04
N LEU A 142 -14.85 0.22 -8.37
CA LEU A 142 -15.52 -0.14 -7.12
C LEU A 142 -14.45 -0.39 -6.06
N ILE A 143 -14.24 0.56 -5.18
CA ILE A 143 -13.08 0.59 -4.29
C ILE A 143 -13.52 0.51 -2.83
N GLN A 144 -12.77 -0.22 -2.02
CA GLN A 144 -12.96 -0.25 -0.57
C GLN A 144 -11.68 0.16 0.16
N LEU A 145 -11.80 1.14 1.06
CA LEU A 145 -10.81 1.48 2.08
C LEU A 145 -11.25 0.80 3.39
N THR A 146 -10.42 -0.07 3.93
CA THR A 146 -10.84 -0.94 5.02
C THR A 146 -9.85 -0.95 6.18
N ALA A 147 -10.36 -0.75 7.39
CA ALA A 147 -9.61 -0.88 8.64
C ALA A 147 -10.49 -1.50 9.74
N THR A 148 -9.90 -1.76 10.91
CA THR A 148 -10.62 -2.39 12.04
C THR A 148 -11.66 -1.49 12.68
N SER A 149 -11.51 -0.17 12.60
CA SER A 149 -12.44 0.83 13.15
C SER A 149 -12.58 2.03 12.20
N GLU A 150 -13.61 2.83 12.42
CA GLU A 150 -13.86 4.07 11.68
C GLU A 150 -12.68 5.06 11.84
N ASP A 151 -12.15 5.22 13.06
CA ASP A 151 -11.01 6.07 13.33
C ASP A 151 -9.75 5.63 12.57
N GLN A 152 -9.57 4.33 12.37
CA GLN A 152 -8.43 3.80 11.59
C GLN A 152 -8.62 3.97 10.09
N VAL A 153 -9.84 3.82 9.56
CA VAL A 153 -10.12 4.12 8.14
C VAL A 153 -9.74 5.56 7.80
N GLU A 154 -9.90 6.48 8.74
CA GLU A 154 -9.51 7.89 8.59
C GLU A 154 -8.00 8.08 8.30
N ASN A 155 -7.13 7.11 8.61
CA ASN A 155 -5.70 7.18 8.26
C ASN A 155 -5.46 7.29 6.75
N THR A 156 -6.32 6.68 5.93
CA THR A 156 -6.28 6.77 4.46
C THR A 156 -7.38 7.66 3.91
N TYR A 157 -8.58 7.60 4.48
CA TYR A 157 -9.74 8.34 3.98
C TYR A 157 -9.58 9.86 4.15
N ARG A 158 -9.08 10.34 5.29
CA ARG A 158 -8.85 11.77 5.53
C ARG A 158 -7.81 12.38 4.57
N PRO A 159 -6.62 11.78 4.38
CA PRO A 159 -5.70 12.21 3.32
C PRO A 159 -6.33 12.22 1.92
N LEU A 160 -7.08 11.19 1.56
CA LEU A 160 -7.76 11.12 0.27
C LEU A 160 -8.75 12.28 0.09
N ARG A 161 -9.60 12.53 1.10
CA ARG A 161 -10.53 13.68 1.08
C ARG A 161 -9.81 15.01 0.88
N ALA A 162 -8.70 15.20 1.60
CA ALA A 162 -7.91 16.42 1.49
C ALA A 162 -7.31 16.57 0.07
N MET A 163 -6.75 15.50 -0.52
CA MET A 163 -6.24 15.50 -1.89
C MET A 163 -7.33 15.83 -2.91
N ILE A 164 -8.53 15.24 -2.74
CA ILE A 164 -9.68 15.56 -3.61
C ILE A 164 -10.07 17.03 -3.52
N GLN A 165 -10.21 17.56 -2.30
CA GLN A 165 -10.73 18.90 -2.09
C GLN A 165 -9.76 20.01 -2.49
N MET A 166 -8.46 19.79 -2.31
CA MET A 166 -7.43 20.80 -2.59
C MET A 166 -6.96 20.81 -4.06
N GLY A 167 -7.00 19.64 -4.73
CA GLY A 167 -6.42 19.45 -6.06
C GLY A 167 -7.44 19.37 -7.20
N PRO A 168 -6.98 19.03 -8.41
CA PRO A 168 -7.84 18.86 -9.58
C PRO A 168 -8.81 17.69 -9.47
N LEU A 169 -8.56 16.73 -8.58
CA LEU A 169 -9.42 15.57 -8.34
C LEU A 169 -10.86 15.93 -7.97
N ARG A 170 -11.10 17.14 -7.41
CA ARG A 170 -12.47 17.65 -7.10
C ARG A 170 -13.39 17.74 -8.33
N HIS A 171 -12.83 17.75 -9.52
CA HIS A 171 -13.61 17.75 -10.76
C HIS A 171 -14.01 16.36 -11.24
N GLN A 172 -13.38 15.32 -10.70
CA GLN A 172 -13.61 13.92 -11.02
C GLN A 172 -14.21 13.10 -9.87
N MET A 173 -14.12 13.61 -8.66
CA MET A 173 -14.60 12.93 -7.44
C MET A 173 -15.33 13.89 -6.52
N ALA A 174 -16.42 13.42 -5.88
CA ALA A 174 -17.18 14.17 -4.90
C ALA A 174 -17.23 13.43 -3.56
N VAL A 175 -16.69 14.06 -2.53
CA VAL A 175 -16.74 13.55 -1.15
C VAL A 175 -18.17 13.58 -0.64
N ARG A 176 -18.63 12.48 -0.06
CA ARG A 176 -19.92 12.29 0.60
C ARG A 176 -19.70 11.76 2.01
N ASP A 177 -20.77 11.65 2.76
CA ASP A 177 -20.71 11.03 4.07
C ASP A 177 -20.49 9.51 3.94
N GLY A 178 -19.33 9.02 4.42
CA GLY A 178 -18.95 7.61 4.39
C GLY A 178 -18.49 7.05 3.05
N PHE A 179 -18.46 7.84 1.95
CA PHE A 179 -17.94 7.40 0.67
C PHE A 179 -17.49 8.56 -0.23
N VAL A 180 -16.76 8.23 -1.29
CA VAL A 180 -16.45 9.17 -2.39
C VAL A 180 -17.13 8.67 -3.65
N ARG A 181 -17.92 9.54 -4.27
CA ARG A 181 -18.53 9.30 -5.57
C ARG A 181 -17.54 9.65 -6.68
N ILE A 182 -17.42 8.80 -7.69
CA ILE A 182 -16.65 9.08 -8.90
C ILE A 182 -17.60 9.65 -9.95
N LEU A 183 -17.23 10.79 -10.51
CA LEU A 183 -18.05 11.54 -11.47
C LEU A 183 -17.76 11.09 -12.90
N GLY A 184 -18.77 11.12 -13.77
CA GLY A 184 -18.60 10.82 -15.19
C GLY A 184 -18.56 9.34 -15.57
N GLY A 185 -18.76 8.43 -14.63
CA GLY A 185 -18.91 7.00 -14.90
C GLY A 185 -20.19 6.66 -15.67
N LEU A 186 -20.17 5.56 -16.43
CA LEU A 186 -21.32 5.11 -17.23
C LEU A 186 -22.44 4.48 -16.40
N GLY A 187 -22.16 4.14 -15.13
CA GLY A 187 -23.08 3.40 -14.26
C GLY A 187 -24.20 4.23 -13.61
N GLY A 188 -24.25 5.55 -13.87
CA GLY A 188 -25.18 6.45 -13.24
C GLY A 188 -24.75 6.92 -11.83
N ASP A 189 -25.67 7.53 -11.09
CA ASP A 189 -25.37 8.10 -9.78
C ASP A 189 -24.95 7.01 -8.76
N ASP A 190 -23.82 7.22 -8.10
CA ASP A 190 -23.25 6.37 -7.05
C ASP A 190 -22.87 4.93 -7.44
N ALA A 191 -22.84 4.58 -8.75
CA ALA A 191 -22.40 3.27 -9.22
C ALA A 191 -20.88 3.09 -9.02
N ASP A 192 -20.10 4.09 -9.44
CA ASP A 192 -18.64 4.11 -9.31
C ASP A 192 -18.25 4.88 -8.06
N ARG A 193 -17.55 4.21 -7.12
CA ARG A 193 -17.36 4.79 -5.79
C ARG A 193 -16.18 4.21 -5.01
N ILE A 194 -15.79 4.96 -3.98
CA ILE A 194 -14.86 4.52 -2.95
C ILE A 194 -15.62 4.46 -1.62
N ASP A 195 -15.78 3.28 -1.05
CA ASP A 195 -16.43 3.07 0.24
C ASP A 195 -15.40 3.00 1.37
N ALA A 196 -15.68 3.68 2.48
CA ALA A 196 -15.01 3.43 3.76
C ALA A 196 -15.73 2.26 4.44
N VAL A 197 -14.98 1.18 4.75
CA VAL A 197 -15.53 -0.09 5.26
C VAL A 197 -14.85 -0.48 6.57
N THR A 198 -15.62 -0.90 7.55
CA THR A 198 -15.11 -1.43 8.82
C THR A 198 -15.68 -2.82 9.09
N ALA A 199 -15.21 -3.48 10.16
CA ALA A 199 -15.69 -4.80 10.58
C ALA A 199 -17.22 -4.88 10.81
N SER A 200 -17.86 -3.75 11.11
CA SER A 200 -19.31 -3.67 11.34
C SER A 200 -20.15 -3.57 10.06
N ALA A 201 -19.52 -3.37 8.91
CA ALA A 201 -20.20 -3.18 7.62
C ALA A 201 -20.44 -4.51 6.88
N ASP A 202 -20.98 -5.54 7.55
CA ASP A 202 -21.19 -6.90 7.00
C ASP A 202 -21.88 -6.90 5.62
N SER A 203 -22.77 -5.94 5.34
CA SER A 203 -23.51 -5.85 4.08
C SER A 203 -22.67 -5.38 2.86
N ARG A 204 -21.54 -4.71 3.09
CA ARG A 204 -20.70 -4.19 2.00
C ARG A 204 -19.52 -5.10 1.65
N VAL A 205 -19.16 -6.00 2.55
CA VAL A 205 -18.01 -6.90 2.41
C VAL A 205 -18.15 -7.90 1.26
N GLY A 206 -19.36 -8.26 0.87
CA GLY A 206 -19.67 -9.19 -0.23
C GLY A 206 -19.83 -8.54 -1.60
N ASN A 207 -19.71 -7.21 -1.70
CA ASN A 207 -19.91 -6.51 -2.96
C ASN A 207 -18.73 -6.76 -3.94
N PRO A 208 -18.97 -6.67 -5.26
CA PRO A 208 -17.89 -6.64 -6.24
C PRO A 208 -16.93 -5.49 -5.93
N VAL A 209 -15.62 -5.77 -6.02
CA VAL A 209 -14.59 -4.76 -5.83
C VAL A 209 -13.52 -4.88 -6.89
N THR A 210 -13.03 -3.74 -7.37
CA THR A 210 -11.93 -3.65 -8.34
C THR A 210 -10.62 -3.33 -7.66
N PHE A 211 -10.66 -2.66 -6.50
CA PHE A 211 -9.50 -2.37 -5.69
C PHE A 211 -9.83 -2.32 -4.20
N CYS A 212 -8.95 -2.90 -3.37
CA CYS A 212 -9.02 -2.76 -1.92
C CYS A 212 -7.73 -2.14 -1.39
N GLU A 213 -7.88 -1.15 -0.53
CA GLU A 213 -6.85 -0.73 0.41
C GLU A 213 -7.20 -1.29 1.79
N GLN A 214 -6.28 -2.02 2.40
CA GLN A 214 -6.45 -2.73 3.66
C GLN A 214 -5.42 -2.18 4.67
N ASP A 215 -5.87 -1.28 5.56
CA ASP A 215 -4.98 -0.62 6.52
C ASP A 215 -4.87 -1.39 7.83
N GLU A 216 -3.65 -1.39 8.39
CA GLU A 216 -3.29 -2.05 9.64
C GLU A 216 -3.66 -3.55 9.69
N THR A 217 -3.36 -4.27 8.61
CA THR A 217 -3.66 -5.72 8.51
C THR A 217 -2.93 -6.58 9.56
N GLY A 218 -1.91 -6.03 10.23
CA GLY A 218 -1.30 -6.62 11.43
C GLY A 218 -2.23 -6.72 12.64
N LEU A 219 -3.30 -5.92 12.65
CA LEU A 219 -4.34 -5.97 13.68
C LEU A 219 -5.57 -6.81 13.25
N TRP A 220 -5.58 -7.33 12.02
CA TRP A 220 -6.71 -8.09 11.49
C TRP A 220 -6.65 -9.55 11.91
N THR A 221 -7.46 -9.94 12.87
CA THR A 221 -7.42 -11.27 13.48
C THR A 221 -8.79 -11.98 13.37
N LYS A 222 -8.82 -13.26 13.71
CA LYS A 222 -10.06 -14.01 13.84
C LYS A 222 -10.97 -13.43 14.94
N ARG A 223 -10.36 -12.93 16.03
CA ARG A 223 -11.09 -12.39 17.20
C ARG A 223 -11.94 -11.18 16.83
N ASN A 224 -11.43 -10.26 16.02
CA ASN A 224 -12.16 -9.09 15.56
C ASN A 224 -12.88 -9.29 14.21
N ARG A 225 -12.94 -10.53 13.71
CA ARG A 225 -13.62 -10.95 12.47
C ARG A 225 -12.98 -10.37 11.18
N MET A 226 -11.91 -9.63 11.25
CA MET A 226 -11.29 -8.99 10.09
C MET A 226 -10.68 -10.00 9.10
N THR A 227 -10.33 -11.21 9.53
CA THR A 227 -9.93 -12.30 8.61
C THR A 227 -11.06 -12.65 7.62
N LYS A 228 -12.34 -12.65 8.08
CA LYS A 228 -13.50 -12.87 7.20
C LYS A 228 -13.67 -11.74 6.18
N VAL A 229 -13.43 -10.50 6.61
CA VAL A 229 -13.46 -9.32 5.72
C VAL A 229 -12.40 -9.47 4.63
N ALA A 230 -11.15 -9.78 4.99
CA ALA A 230 -10.07 -10.00 4.04
C ALA A 230 -10.42 -11.11 3.02
N ASP A 231 -10.97 -12.24 3.49
CA ASP A 231 -11.36 -13.35 2.63
C ASP A 231 -12.49 -12.98 1.66
N ALA A 232 -13.48 -12.22 2.12
CA ALA A 232 -14.60 -11.79 1.28
C ALA A 232 -14.12 -10.79 0.21
N GLN A 233 -13.29 -9.83 0.57
CA GLN A 233 -12.68 -8.89 -0.38
C GLN A 233 -11.81 -9.60 -1.42
N ARG A 234 -10.99 -10.57 -1.00
CA ARG A 234 -10.16 -11.38 -1.92
C ARG A 234 -11.01 -12.14 -2.95
N ARG A 235 -12.16 -12.68 -2.54
CA ARG A 235 -13.12 -13.30 -3.47
C ARG A 235 -13.75 -12.28 -4.42
N GLY A 236 -14.15 -11.11 -3.90
CA GLY A 236 -14.69 -10.02 -4.73
C GLY A 236 -13.70 -9.55 -5.80
N LEU A 237 -12.44 -9.33 -5.40
CA LEU A 237 -11.35 -8.96 -6.31
C LEU A 237 -11.12 -10.03 -7.38
N ALA A 238 -11.12 -11.31 -7.01
CA ALA A 238 -10.94 -12.40 -7.96
C ALA A 238 -12.03 -12.43 -9.03
N GLY A 239 -13.29 -12.14 -8.66
CA GLY A 239 -14.42 -12.06 -9.57
C GLY A 239 -14.36 -10.88 -10.54
N MET A 240 -13.75 -9.77 -10.14
CA MET A 240 -13.65 -8.52 -10.92
C MET A 240 -12.30 -8.34 -11.63
N GLY A 241 -11.35 -9.27 -11.48
CA GLY A 241 -9.98 -9.06 -11.95
C GLY A 241 -9.28 -7.91 -11.24
N GLY A 242 -9.66 -7.65 -9.99
CA GLY A 242 -9.18 -6.53 -9.19
C GLY A 242 -7.89 -6.84 -8.42
N ARG A 243 -7.36 -5.81 -7.75
CA ARG A 243 -6.09 -5.87 -7.01
C ARG A 243 -6.20 -5.23 -5.63
N ALA A 244 -5.23 -5.49 -4.74
CA ALA A 244 -5.22 -4.90 -3.40
C ALA A 244 -3.83 -4.45 -2.95
N ILE A 245 -3.81 -3.44 -2.07
CA ILE A 245 -2.66 -3.11 -1.23
C ILE A 245 -3.00 -3.36 0.24
N GLU A 246 -2.01 -3.84 0.98
CA GLU A 246 -2.08 -4.02 2.43
C GLU A 246 -1.03 -3.13 3.07
N THR A 247 -1.42 -2.28 4.01
CA THR A 247 -0.48 -1.48 4.81
C THR A 247 -0.55 -1.91 6.27
N THR A 248 0.60 -1.94 6.95
CA THR A 248 0.66 -2.28 8.37
C THR A 248 1.97 -1.84 9.01
N ASN A 249 1.98 -1.74 10.33
CA ASN A 249 3.20 -1.81 11.13
C ASN A 249 3.64 -3.27 11.30
N ALA A 250 4.85 -3.49 11.80
CA ALA A 250 5.24 -4.83 12.22
C ALA A 250 4.28 -5.36 13.29
N TYR A 251 3.98 -6.64 13.24
CA TYR A 251 2.95 -7.30 14.03
C TYR A 251 3.54 -8.27 15.08
N ASP A 252 2.68 -8.73 15.96
CA ASP A 252 2.97 -9.82 16.88
C ASP A 252 2.53 -11.15 16.25
N SER A 253 3.47 -12.08 16.09
CA SER A 253 3.21 -13.40 15.47
C SER A 253 2.29 -14.28 16.30
N ALA A 254 2.10 -14.01 17.59
CA ALA A 254 1.14 -14.74 18.43
C ALA A 254 -0.33 -14.43 18.06
N GLU A 255 -0.60 -13.30 17.44
CA GLU A 255 -1.97 -12.88 17.11
C GLU A 255 -2.54 -13.51 15.83
N GLN A 256 -1.71 -14.17 15.01
CA GLN A 256 -2.12 -14.81 13.75
C GLN A 256 -2.91 -13.88 12.84
N SER A 257 -2.35 -12.70 12.59
CA SER A 257 -2.99 -11.65 11.80
C SER A 257 -3.03 -11.96 10.30
N VAL A 258 -3.83 -11.19 9.56
CA VAL A 258 -3.86 -11.22 8.09
C VAL A 258 -2.49 -10.87 7.52
N ALA A 259 -1.79 -9.86 8.06
CA ALA A 259 -0.45 -9.49 7.63
C ALA A 259 0.54 -10.63 7.76
N GLN A 260 0.52 -11.35 8.89
CA GLN A 260 1.34 -12.53 9.11
C GLN A 260 1.05 -13.62 8.07
N THR A 261 -0.22 -13.97 7.91
CA THR A 261 -0.63 -15.00 6.95
C THR A 261 -0.19 -14.64 5.51
N THR A 262 -0.28 -13.36 5.14
CA THR A 262 0.16 -12.89 3.82
C THR A 262 1.68 -13.03 3.66
N LEU A 263 2.47 -12.61 4.66
CA LEU A 263 3.93 -12.67 4.62
C LEU A 263 4.43 -14.12 4.58
N GLU A 264 3.91 -14.99 5.48
CA GLU A 264 4.34 -16.39 5.61
C GLU A 264 3.94 -17.24 4.39
N ALA A 265 2.81 -16.92 3.75
CA ALA A 265 2.39 -17.62 2.53
C ALA A 265 3.36 -17.42 1.36
N ASN A 266 4.14 -16.34 1.35
CA ASN A 266 5.19 -16.01 0.38
C ASN A 266 4.79 -16.33 -1.08
N LEU A 267 3.58 -15.92 -1.48
CA LEU A 267 3.02 -16.21 -2.79
C LEU A 267 3.74 -15.40 -3.88
N ALA A 268 4.02 -16.02 -5.02
CA ALA A 268 4.77 -15.40 -6.12
C ALA A 268 4.06 -14.18 -6.75
N ASP A 269 2.74 -14.09 -6.63
CA ASP A 269 1.91 -12.99 -7.12
C ASP A 269 1.55 -11.94 -6.05
N VAL A 270 2.28 -11.96 -4.92
CA VAL A 270 2.20 -10.96 -3.85
C VAL A 270 3.56 -10.32 -3.65
N ALA A 271 3.68 -9.03 -3.97
CA ALA A 271 4.87 -8.26 -3.63
C ALA A 271 4.85 -7.91 -2.14
N THR A 272 6.01 -7.93 -1.49
CA THR A 272 6.13 -7.52 -0.09
C THR A 272 7.27 -6.52 0.07
N PHE A 273 6.94 -5.38 0.68
CA PHE A 273 7.90 -4.39 1.15
C PHE A 273 8.03 -4.52 2.67
N TYR A 274 9.22 -4.83 3.13
CA TYR A 274 9.56 -4.92 4.55
C TYR A 274 11.05 -4.66 4.75
N ILE A 275 11.39 -3.66 5.53
CA ILE A 275 12.78 -3.39 5.96
C ILE A 275 12.91 -3.81 7.42
N PRO A 276 13.42 -5.02 7.70
CA PRO A 276 13.63 -5.47 9.07
C PRO A 276 14.76 -4.66 9.73
N PRO A 277 14.71 -4.46 11.05
CA PRO A 277 15.83 -3.84 11.74
C PRO A 277 17.09 -4.74 11.66
N PRO A 278 18.29 -4.14 11.70
CA PRO A 278 19.53 -4.91 11.68
C PRO A 278 19.61 -5.91 12.84
N LYS A 279 19.84 -7.18 12.52
CA LYS A 279 19.81 -8.30 13.51
C LYS A 279 20.76 -8.14 14.71
N HIS A 280 21.91 -7.49 14.50
CA HIS A 280 22.93 -7.28 15.51
C HIS A 280 22.63 -6.14 16.49
N LEU A 281 21.60 -5.31 16.20
CA LEU A 281 21.20 -4.19 17.07
C LEU A 281 20.08 -4.64 18.02
N LYS A 282 20.17 -4.17 19.27
CA LYS A 282 19.25 -4.53 20.35
C LYS A 282 18.40 -3.31 20.75
N TRP A 283 17.08 -3.50 20.77
CA TRP A 283 16.13 -2.43 21.09
C TRP A 283 16.30 -1.89 22.51
N GLU A 284 16.67 -2.73 23.46
CA GLU A 284 16.89 -2.37 24.85
C GLU A 284 18.03 -1.35 25.05
N ARG A 285 18.97 -1.32 24.11
CA ARG A 285 20.13 -0.42 24.17
C ARG A 285 19.81 0.92 23.51
N LYS A 286 19.80 2.02 24.28
CA LYS A 286 19.49 3.36 23.80
C LYS A 286 20.29 3.75 22.54
N ARG A 287 21.58 3.41 22.47
CA ARG A 287 22.43 3.70 21.31
C ARG A 287 22.01 2.92 20.06
N ASP A 288 21.58 1.68 20.24
CA ASP A 288 21.17 0.82 19.15
C ASP A 288 19.79 1.24 18.63
N ARG A 289 18.86 1.70 19.48
CA ARG A 289 17.56 2.23 19.04
C ARG A 289 17.69 3.29 17.96
N ARG A 290 18.56 4.32 18.16
CA ARG A 290 18.79 5.35 17.13
C ARG A 290 19.19 4.72 15.80
N ARG A 291 20.15 3.79 15.80
CA ARG A 291 20.63 3.13 14.60
C ARG A 291 19.56 2.25 13.94
N ILE A 292 18.70 1.61 14.74
CA ILE A 292 17.53 0.87 14.25
C ILE A 292 16.59 1.83 13.53
N LEU A 293 16.23 2.96 14.17
CA LEU A 293 15.35 3.95 13.57
C LEU A 293 15.93 4.51 12.27
N GLU A 294 17.20 4.91 12.24
CA GLU A 294 17.88 5.40 11.04
C GLU A 294 17.84 4.39 9.88
N ALA A 295 17.93 3.08 10.20
CA ALA A 295 17.85 2.03 9.21
C ALA A 295 16.43 1.82 8.66
N VAL A 296 15.42 1.73 9.55
CA VAL A 296 14.06 1.37 9.13
C VAL A 296 13.25 2.56 8.59
N TYR A 297 13.64 3.80 8.91
CA TYR A 297 13.06 5.02 8.33
C TYR A 297 13.83 5.54 7.10
N LYS A 298 14.82 4.79 6.62
CA LYS A 298 15.52 5.12 5.39
C LYS A 298 14.52 5.29 4.23
N GLY A 299 14.61 6.43 3.54
CA GLY A 299 13.65 6.76 2.48
C GLY A 299 12.42 7.57 2.93
N SER A 300 12.34 7.95 4.22
CA SER A 300 11.30 8.85 4.75
C SER A 300 11.92 10.14 5.32
N PRO A 301 12.44 11.05 4.47
CA PRO A 301 13.27 12.17 4.90
C PRO A 301 12.53 13.24 5.74
N TRP A 302 11.21 13.21 5.73
CA TRP A 302 10.38 14.10 6.56
C TRP A 302 10.30 13.68 8.03
N VAL A 303 10.76 12.45 8.37
CA VAL A 303 10.64 11.93 9.72
C VAL A 303 11.73 12.51 10.62
N ASN A 304 11.32 13.15 11.70
CA ASN A 304 12.23 13.60 12.75
C ASN A 304 12.60 12.41 13.65
N ILE A 305 13.77 11.83 13.43
CA ILE A 305 14.26 10.66 14.18
C ILE A 305 14.39 10.97 15.69
N ASP A 306 14.74 12.19 16.09
CA ASP A 306 14.85 12.54 17.51
C ASP A 306 13.48 12.53 18.20
N ALA A 307 12.45 13.05 17.53
CA ALA A 307 11.08 13.02 18.05
C ALA A 307 10.56 11.57 18.13
N VAL A 308 10.80 10.75 17.10
CA VAL A 308 10.43 9.33 17.11
C VAL A 308 11.17 8.57 18.21
N LEU A 309 12.46 8.86 18.42
CA LEU A 309 13.26 8.23 19.48
C LEU A 309 12.73 8.58 20.88
N ALA A 310 12.30 9.82 21.10
CA ALA A 310 11.71 10.25 22.38
C ALA A 310 10.39 9.51 22.65
N GLU A 311 9.50 9.48 21.68
CA GLU A 311 8.21 8.78 21.77
C GLU A 311 8.39 7.26 21.97
N ALA A 312 9.28 6.65 21.19
CA ALA A 312 9.63 5.25 21.32
C ALA A 312 10.22 4.92 22.70
N ALA A 313 11.01 5.82 23.29
CA ALA A 313 11.55 5.65 24.63
C ALA A 313 10.46 5.69 25.70
N GLU A 314 9.49 6.58 25.57
CA GLU A 314 8.36 6.70 26.51
C GLU A 314 7.47 5.45 26.47
N ILE A 315 7.08 4.99 25.26
CA ILE A 315 6.27 3.78 25.09
C ILE A 315 7.04 2.55 25.61
N SER A 316 8.37 2.49 25.40
CA SER A 316 9.20 1.37 25.88
C SER A 316 9.25 1.24 27.41
N LEU A 317 8.88 2.26 28.18
CA LEU A 317 8.77 2.15 29.63
C LEU A 317 7.56 1.29 30.06
N ARG A 318 6.54 1.20 29.22
CA ARG A 318 5.30 0.48 29.50
C ARG A 318 5.23 -0.82 28.71
N ASP A 319 5.58 -0.76 27.43
CA ASP A 319 5.51 -1.88 26.48
C ASP A 319 6.67 -1.80 25.47
N PRO A 320 7.83 -2.39 25.82
CA PRO A 320 8.99 -2.37 24.93
C PRO A 320 8.74 -3.07 23.58
N GLU A 321 7.95 -4.16 23.59
CA GLU A 321 7.64 -4.92 22.38
C GLU A 321 6.76 -4.11 21.43
N GLN A 322 5.76 -3.41 21.94
CA GLN A 322 4.92 -2.52 21.16
C GLN A 322 5.75 -1.38 20.53
N ALA A 323 6.64 -0.78 21.31
CA ALA A 323 7.52 0.29 20.81
C ALA A 323 8.44 -0.21 19.70
N GLU A 324 8.99 -1.42 19.84
CA GLU A 324 9.85 -2.03 18.83
C GLU A 324 9.07 -2.40 17.56
N ARG A 325 7.84 -2.90 17.68
CA ARG A 325 6.97 -3.15 16.52
C ARG A 325 6.64 -1.87 15.76
N PHE A 326 6.18 -0.85 16.46
CA PHE A 326 5.64 0.36 15.83
C PHE A 326 6.73 1.27 15.25
N PHE A 327 7.87 1.36 15.93
CA PHE A 327 8.96 2.25 15.51
C PHE A 327 10.19 1.49 15.00
N GLY A 328 10.53 0.37 15.59
CA GLY A 328 11.68 -0.45 15.20
C GLY A 328 11.41 -1.40 14.03
N ASN A 329 10.17 -1.48 13.56
CA ASN A 329 9.74 -2.37 12.47
C ASN A 329 10.13 -3.84 12.66
N ARG A 330 10.18 -4.31 13.90
CA ARG A 330 10.46 -5.71 14.21
C ARG A 330 9.17 -6.51 14.40
N ILE A 331 9.02 -7.58 13.64
CA ILE A 331 8.01 -8.59 13.92
C ILE A 331 8.41 -9.28 15.23
N THR A 332 7.52 -9.25 16.22
CA THR A 332 7.77 -9.80 17.55
C THR A 332 7.04 -11.13 17.74
N TYR A 333 7.45 -11.85 18.77
CA TYR A 333 6.80 -13.06 19.23
C TYR A 333 6.53 -12.83 20.72
N SER A 334 5.28 -12.56 21.10
CA SER A 334 4.96 -12.29 22.50
C SER A 334 5.42 -13.42 23.40
N SER A 335 5.72 -13.09 24.66
CA SER A 335 6.32 -13.97 25.69
C SER A 335 5.53 -15.25 26.03
N GLY A 336 4.41 -15.49 25.34
CA GLY A 336 3.65 -16.75 25.36
C GLY A 336 4.16 -17.82 24.39
N SER A 337 5.12 -17.49 23.50
CA SER A 337 5.73 -18.52 22.66
C SER A 337 6.73 -19.34 23.51
N TRP A 338 6.55 -20.64 23.52
CA TRP A 338 7.36 -21.58 24.30
C TRP A 338 8.86 -21.60 23.91
N LEU A 339 9.18 -21.11 22.70
CA LEU A 339 10.57 -21.01 22.21
C LEU A 339 10.83 -19.59 21.68
N PRO A 340 12.03 -19.01 21.93
CA PRO A 340 12.46 -17.77 21.29
C PRO A 340 12.46 -17.89 19.77
N ALA A 341 12.12 -16.81 19.09
CA ALA A 341 12.16 -16.74 17.63
C ALA A 341 13.57 -17.01 17.10
N GLY A 342 13.68 -17.87 16.08
CA GLY A 342 14.95 -18.23 15.45
C GLY A 342 15.71 -19.37 16.13
N LEU A 343 15.29 -19.79 17.33
CA LEU A 343 15.99 -20.86 18.03
C LEU A 343 15.86 -22.20 17.29
N TRP A 344 14.72 -22.45 16.66
CA TRP A 344 14.50 -23.66 15.89
C TRP A 344 15.31 -23.67 14.59
N GLU A 345 15.34 -22.57 13.89
CA GLU A 345 16.11 -22.42 12.64
C GLU A 345 17.62 -22.51 12.90
N GLU A 346 18.11 -21.91 13.98
CA GLU A 346 19.52 -21.97 14.36
C GLU A 346 19.97 -23.42 14.75
N HIS A 347 19.11 -24.20 15.37
CA HIS A 347 19.44 -25.54 15.80
C HIS A 347 19.08 -26.64 14.79
N TYR A 348 18.10 -26.43 13.93
CA TYR A 348 17.70 -27.39 12.90
C TYR A 348 18.75 -27.53 11.80
N ALA A 349 19.46 -26.44 11.48
CA ALA A 349 20.54 -26.45 10.50
C ALA A 349 21.79 -27.23 10.97
N MET A 350 21.93 -27.47 12.27
CA MET A 350 23.10 -28.21 12.85
C MET A 350 22.87 -29.71 12.98
N ALA A 351 21.66 -30.22 12.74
CA ALA A 351 21.31 -31.62 13.07
C ALA A 351 21.40 -32.63 11.91
N TRP A 352 21.77 -32.19 10.70
CA TRP A 352 21.80 -33.08 9.51
C TRP A 352 23.12 -33.07 8.76
N GLU A 353 24.23 -33.20 9.46
CA GLU A 353 25.41 -33.90 8.93
C GLU A 353 25.47 -35.25 9.63
N SER A 354 24.81 -36.22 9.07
CA SER A 354 24.89 -37.60 9.48
C SER A 354 26.03 -38.29 8.72
N PRO A 355 26.80 -39.18 9.37
CA PRO A 355 28.05 -39.76 8.90
C PRO A 355 27.92 -40.61 7.65
#